data_78607cb49847f3df92ea77253fdc9c32
#
_entry.id   78607cb49847f3df92ea77253fdc9c32
#
_cell.length_a   1.000
_cell.length_b   1.000
_cell.length_c   1.000
_cell.angle_alpha   90.00
_cell.angle_beta   90.00
_cell.angle_gamma   90.00
#
_symmetry.space_group_name_H-M   'P 1'
#
loop_
_entity.id
_entity.type
_entity.pdbx_description
1 polymer ?
#
loop_
_entity_poly.entity_id
_entity_poly.type
_entity_poly.pdbx_seq_one_letter_code
_entity_poly.pdbx_strand_id
1 'polypeptide(L)'
;MEFPHIEVPAQLFAPAESLSFAGTYNLPELVQGVDTYTFEHPLTWEVTISNTGGALLVTGIVTADAITSCVRCLEPAEYRLEGEVEGYYLIPDSDVELTEEEKEEYELLGEDHIIDLSPLLVAALSLELPHTPLCDDECKGLCAGCGANLNVEECTCEKTEEEEDEFHPNPFSVLRNIKFEE
;
A
#
# COMPACT_ATOMS: atom_id res chain seq x y z
N MET A 1 -10.55 1.80 19.88
CA MET A 1 -10.11 2.29 18.57
C MET A 1 -11.33 2.87 17.91
N GLU A 2 -11.28 4.12 17.52
CA GLU A 2 -12.37 4.75 16.78
C GLU A 2 -12.09 4.48 15.31
N PHE A 3 -12.95 3.70 14.66
CA PHE A 3 -12.84 3.42 13.23
C PHE A 3 -13.29 4.64 12.45
N PRO A 4 -12.64 4.99 11.32
CA PRO A 4 -13.06 6.09 10.48
C PRO A 4 -14.33 5.70 9.73
N HIS A 5 -15.47 6.11 10.26
CA HIS A 5 -16.78 5.86 9.65
C HIS A 5 -17.48 7.19 9.35
N ILE A 6 -18.27 7.19 8.30
CA ILE A 6 -19.10 8.33 7.90
C ILE A 6 -20.56 7.90 7.90
N GLU A 7 -21.37 8.56 8.75
CA GLU A 7 -22.82 8.48 8.62
C GLU A 7 -23.22 9.30 7.40
N VAL A 8 -23.77 8.65 6.38
CA VAL A 8 -24.14 9.30 5.12
C VAL A 8 -25.30 10.26 5.35
N PRO A 9 -25.11 11.59 5.20
CA PRO A 9 -26.20 12.55 5.40
C PRO A 9 -27.32 12.37 4.39
N ALA A 10 -28.56 12.61 4.82
CA ALA A 10 -29.75 12.43 3.97
C ALA A 10 -29.71 13.21 2.66
N GLN A 11 -28.99 14.35 2.59
CA GLN A 11 -28.84 15.13 1.36
C GLN A 11 -28.04 14.41 0.28
N LEU A 12 -27.10 13.50 0.63
CA LEU A 12 -26.33 12.72 -0.35
C LEU A 12 -27.18 11.67 -1.09
N PHE A 13 -28.40 11.41 -0.67
CA PHE A 13 -29.32 10.55 -1.42
C PHE A 13 -30.00 11.30 -2.60
N ALA A 14 -29.87 12.63 -2.68
CA ALA A 14 -30.29 13.38 -3.85
C ALA A 14 -29.24 13.25 -4.97
N PRO A 15 -29.66 13.03 -6.24
CA PRO A 15 -28.73 12.87 -7.37
C PRO A 15 -27.82 14.10 -7.56
N ALA A 16 -26.55 13.86 -7.88
CA ALA A 16 -25.51 14.87 -8.13
C ALA A 16 -25.11 15.72 -6.90
N GLU A 17 -25.54 15.35 -5.71
CA GLU A 17 -25.04 15.96 -4.46
C GLU A 17 -23.66 15.40 -4.11
N SER A 18 -22.84 16.24 -3.51
CA SER A 18 -21.51 15.84 -3.02
C SER A 18 -21.14 16.56 -1.71
N LEU A 19 -20.42 15.85 -0.84
CA LEU A 19 -19.93 16.37 0.42
C LEU A 19 -18.52 15.88 0.69
N SER A 20 -17.70 16.77 1.25
CA SER A 20 -16.33 16.43 1.66
C SER A 20 -16.25 16.21 3.17
N PHE A 21 -15.45 15.23 3.56
CA PHE A 21 -15.19 14.84 4.93
C PHE A 21 -13.68 14.72 5.12
N ALA A 22 -13.22 15.00 6.32
CA ALA A 22 -11.81 14.86 6.68
C ALA A 22 -11.68 14.38 8.13
N GLY A 23 -10.61 13.66 8.40
CA GLY A 23 -10.39 13.14 9.74
C GLY A 23 -9.01 12.52 9.91
N THR A 24 -8.88 11.79 11.01
CA THR A 24 -7.67 11.03 11.32
C THR A 24 -8.04 9.59 11.68
N TYR A 25 -7.08 8.67 11.47
CA TYR A 25 -7.25 7.26 11.81
C TYR A 25 -5.97 6.71 12.44
N ASN A 26 -6.11 6.05 13.60
CA ASN A 26 -4.99 5.40 14.26
C ASN A 26 -4.80 3.98 13.71
N LEU A 27 -3.88 3.83 12.78
CA LEU A 27 -3.40 2.54 12.30
C LEU A 27 -2.00 2.31 12.89
N PRO A 28 -1.80 1.33 13.79
CA PRO A 28 -0.50 1.13 14.44
C PRO A 28 0.53 0.54 13.49
N GLU A 29 0.11 -0.39 12.64
CA GLU A 29 0.98 -1.10 11.72
C GLU A 29 0.22 -1.62 10.50
N LEU A 30 0.96 -1.85 9.41
CA LEU A 30 0.51 -2.50 8.19
C LEU A 30 1.57 -3.49 7.74
N VAL A 31 1.15 -4.72 7.47
CA VAL A 31 2.05 -5.80 7.05
C VAL A 31 1.89 -6.03 5.55
N GLN A 32 2.99 -5.96 4.81
CA GLN A 32 3.04 -6.27 3.40
C GLN A 32 4.14 -7.30 3.10
N GLY A 33 3.72 -8.51 2.82
CA GLY A 33 4.64 -9.63 2.62
C GLY A 33 5.40 -9.96 3.91
N VAL A 34 6.70 -9.70 3.91
CA VAL A 34 7.59 -9.92 5.07
C VAL A 34 7.89 -8.63 5.83
N ASP A 35 7.53 -7.48 5.28
CA ASP A 35 7.84 -6.19 5.85
C ASP A 35 6.67 -5.68 6.70
N THR A 36 6.99 -5.06 7.83
CA THR A 36 6.04 -4.39 8.71
C THR A 36 6.32 -2.91 8.72
N TYR A 37 5.31 -2.14 8.38
CA TYR A 37 5.32 -0.68 8.39
C TYR A 37 4.59 -0.19 9.63
N THR A 38 5.24 0.61 10.46
CA THR A 38 4.68 1.19 11.67
C THR A 38 4.38 2.67 11.48
N PHE A 39 3.31 3.15 12.11
CA PHE A 39 2.87 4.54 12.03
C PHE A 39 2.89 5.14 13.44
N GLU A 40 3.82 6.07 13.69
CA GLU A 40 3.93 6.75 14.99
C GLU A 40 2.84 7.81 15.19
N HIS A 41 2.29 8.32 14.08
CA HIS A 41 1.27 9.35 14.07
C HIS A 41 0.00 8.84 13.38
N PRO A 42 -1.19 9.35 13.77
CA PRO A 42 -2.42 9.03 13.05
C PRO A 42 -2.32 9.40 11.57
N LEU A 43 -2.87 8.54 10.72
CA LEU A 43 -3.11 8.85 9.32
C LEU A 43 -4.04 10.05 9.23
N THR A 44 -3.87 10.90 8.22
CA THR A 44 -4.82 11.96 7.89
C THR A 44 -5.49 11.64 6.55
N TRP A 45 -6.79 11.85 6.48
CA TRP A 45 -7.56 11.56 5.27
C TRP A 45 -8.54 12.68 4.95
N GLU A 46 -8.76 12.88 3.67
CA GLU A 46 -9.78 13.76 3.13
C GLU A 46 -10.47 13.05 1.97
N VAL A 47 -11.80 12.90 2.05
CA VAL A 47 -12.59 12.23 1.02
C VAL A 47 -13.82 13.07 0.66
N THR A 48 -14.25 12.94 -0.59
CA THR A 48 -15.50 13.48 -1.09
C THR A 48 -16.42 12.34 -1.47
N ILE A 49 -17.63 12.34 -0.96
CA ILE A 49 -18.68 11.40 -1.32
C ILE A 49 -19.63 12.09 -2.30
N SER A 50 -19.84 11.50 -3.46
CA SER A 50 -20.68 12.03 -4.53
C SER A 50 -21.74 11.02 -4.94
N ASN A 51 -23.00 11.44 -5.07
CA ASN A 51 -24.08 10.58 -5.56
C ASN A 51 -24.11 10.60 -7.09
N THR A 52 -23.87 9.44 -7.70
CA THR A 52 -23.85 9.24 -9.16
C THR A 52 -25.20 8.82 -9.77
N GLY A 53 -26.28 8.87 -8.98
CA GLY A 53 -27.64 8.54 -9.44
C GLY A 53 -28.12 7.13 -9.10
N GLY A 54 -27.47 6.45 -8.18
CA GLY A 54 -27.83 5.07 -7.74
C GLY A 54 -26.74 4.48 -6.85
N ALA A 55 -25.61 5.18 -6.77
CA ALA A 55 -24.50 4.81 -5.95
C ALA A 55 -23.78 6.04 -5.39
N LEU A 56 -23.04 5.82 -4.32
CA LEU A 56 -22.15 6.80 -3.71
C LEU A 56 -20.71 6.47 -4.12
N LEU A 57 -20.08 7.39 -4.82
CA LEU A 57 -18.66 7.35 -5.15
C LEU A 57 -17.89 8.08 -4.04
N VAL A 58 -16.96 7.38 -3.40
CA VAL A 58 -16.02 7.94 -2.42
C VAL A 58 -14.69 8.14 -3.13
N THR A 59 -14.18 9.36 -3.17
CA THR A 59 -12.86 9.67 -3.73
C THR A 59 -12.10 10.58 -2.81
N GLY A 60 -10.79 10.44 -2.72
CA GLY A 60 -10.00 11.29 -1.85
C GLY A 60 -8.55 10.85 -1.74
N ILE A 61 -7.90 11.32 -0.69
CA ILE A 61 -6.50 11.02 -0.36
C ILE A 61 -6.35 10.64 1.09
N VAL A 62 -5.38 9.78 1.36
CA VAL A 62 -4.87 9.46 2.70
C VAL A 62 -3.38 9.69 2.72
N THR A 63 -2.89 10.35 3.79
CA THR A 63 -1.46 10.57 3.99
C THR A 63 -1.00 9.97 5.32
N ALA A 64 0.21 9.43 5.32
CA ALA A 64 0.82 8.80 6.47
C ALA A 64 2.35 8.91 6.42
N ASP A 65 2.97 8.95 7.60
CA ASP A 65 4.41 8.79 7.74
C ASP A 65 4.65 7.38 8.30
N ALA A 66 5.29 6.51 7.48
CA ALA A 66 5.53 5.11 7.78
C ALA A 66 7.02 4.86 8.04
N ILE A 67 7.31 3.95 8.98
CA ILE A 67 8.68 3.52 9.31
C ILE A 67 8.75 2.00 9.15
N THR A 68 9.78 1.55 8.46
CA THR A 68 10.10 0.12 8.31
C THR A 68 11.62 -0.08 8.36
N SER A 69 12.09 -1.33 8.21
CA SER A 69 13.52 -1.63 8.15
C SER A 69 14.03 -1.62 6.71
N CYS A 70 15.15 -0.97 6.48
CA CYS A 70 15.84 -1.04 5.20
C CYS A 70 16.27 -2.48 4.88
N VAL A 71 15.92 -3.02 3.70
CA VAL A 71 16.25 -4.40 3.32
C VAL A 71 17.74 -4.64 3.12
N ARG A 72 18.56 -3.59 2.99
CA ARG A 72 20.01 -3.70 2.79
C ARG A 72 20.82 -3.57 4.08
N CYS A 73 20.50 -2.60 4.94
CA CYS A 73 21.30 -2.32 6.14
C CYS A 73 20.56 -2.53 7.45
N LEU A 74 19.26 -2.86 7.43
CA LEU A 74 18.36 -3.09 8.56
C LEU A 74 18.13 -1.84 9.45
N GLU A 75 18.69 -0.69 9.09
CA GLU A 75 18.39 0.58 9.75
C GLU A 75 16.97 1.06 9.40
N PRO A 76 16.37 1.93 10.21
CA PRO A 76 15.07 2.51 9.91
C PRO A 76 15.05 3.22 8.56
N ALA A 77 13.97 3.02 7.82
CA ALA A 77 13.66 3.69 6.58
C ALA A 77 12.29 4.37 6.73
N GLU A 78 12.25 5.68 6.50
CA GLU A 78 11.08 6.52 6.69
C GLU A 78 10.47 6.88 5.34
N TYR A 79 9.14 6.78 5.23
CA TYR A 79 8.40 7.07 4.02
C TYR A 79 7.20 7.96 4.31
N ARG A 80 7.05 9.01 3.53
CA ARG A 80 5.81 9.75 3.47
C ARG A 80 4.95 9.16 2.35
N LEU A 81 3.81 8.62 2.74
CA LEU A 81 2.87 7.95 1.84
C LEU A 81 1.68 8.88 1.55
N GLU A 82 1.22 8.87 0.31
CA GLU A 82 0.02 9.57 -0.13
C GLU A 82 -0.73 8.64 -1.08
N GLY A 83 -1.80 8.01 -0.55
CA GLY A 83 -2.61 7.04 -1.29
C GLY A 83 -3.93 7.64 -1.77
N GLU A 84 -4.32 7.28 -2.99
CA GLU A 84 -5.62 7.64 -3.56
C GLU A 84 -6.70 6.70 -3.00
N VAL A 85 -7.73 7.30 -2.39
CA VAL A 85 -8.87 6.57 -1.83
C VAL A 85 -9.98 6.54 -2.86
N GLU A 86 -10.44 5.33 -3.19
CA GLU A 86 -11.57 5.12 -4.08
C GLU A 86 -12.48 4.02 -3.51
N GLY A 87 -13.79 4.27 -3.53
CA GLY A 87 -14.80 3.31 -3.09
C GLY A 87 -16.14 3.57 -3.77
N TYR A 88 -16.91 2.51 -4.01
CA TYR A 88 -18.18 2.58 -4.70
C TYR A 88 -19.24 1.79 -3.94
N TYR A 89 -20.27 2.48 -3.44
CA TYR A 89 -21.33 1.91 -2.61
C TYR A 89 -22.67 2.05 -3.31
N LEU A 90 -23.32 0.94 -3.58
CA LEU A 90 -24.65 0.93 -4.15
C LEU A 90 -25.69 1.34 -3.12
N ILE A 91 -26.59 2.25 -3.51
CA ILE A 91 -27.72 2.62 -2.67
C ILE A 91 -28.79 1.53 -2.80
N PRO A 92 -29.25 0.92 -1.68
CA PRO A 92 -30.38 -0.03 -1.72
C PRO A 92 -31.60 0.58 -2.38
N ASP A 93 -32.37 -0.23 -3.09
CA ASP A 93 -33.60 0.18 -3.80
C ASP A 93 -33.41 1.25 -4.93
N SER A 94 -32.16 1.46 -5.37
CA SER A 94 -31.93 2.26 -6.59
C SER A 94 -32.41 1.49 -7.82
N ASP A 95 -32.94 2.21 -8.82
CA ASP A 95 -33.41 1.63 -10.11
C ASP A 95 -32.26 1.11 -11.00
N VAL A 96 -31.09 0.87 -10.43
CA VAL A 96 -29.91 0.36 -11.16
C VAL A 96 -30.04 -1.15 -11.30
N GLU A 97 -30.30 -1.63 -12.53
CA GLU A 97 -30.28 -3.05 -12.85
C GLU A 97 -28.81 -3.51 -12.95
N LEU A 98 -28.36 -4.24 -11.91
CA LEU A 98 -27.03 -4.85 -11.88
C LEU A 98 -27.14 -6.32 -12.27
N THR A 99 -26.15 -6.79 -13.00
CA THR A 99 -25.91 -8.21 -13.22
C THR A 99 -25.47 -8.89 -11.93
N GLU A 100 -25.60 -10.22 -11.85
CA GLU A 100 -25.12 -10.95 -10.66
C GLU A 100 -23.60 -10.81 -10.45
N GLU A 101 -22.82 -10.65 -11.53
CA GLU A 101 -21.37 -10.43 -11.48
C GLU A 101 -21.04 -9.03 -10.88
N GLU A 102 -21.77 -8.00 -11.29
CA GLU A 102 -21.58 -6.64 -10.76
C GLU A 102 -22.01 -6.51 -9.28
N LYS A 103 -22.96 -7.31 -8.82
CA LYS A 103 -23.35 -7.34 -7.39
C LYS A 103 -22.28 -7.94 -6.48
N GLU A 104 -21.41 -8.82 -7.01
CA GLU A 104 -20.28 -9.38 -6.28
C GLU A 104 -19.09 -8.39 -6.23
N GLU A 105 -19.01 -7.46 -7.19
CA GLU A 105 -17.92 -6.50 -7.33
C GLU A 105 -18.14 -5.21 -6.54
N TYR A 106 -19.41 -4.82 -6.31
CA TYR A 106 -19.75 -3.57 -5.62
C TYR A 106 -20.25 -3.81 -4.20
N GLU A 107 -19.87 -2.92 -3.29
CA GLU A 107 -20.32 -2.94 -1.91
C GLU A 107 -21.72 -2.30 -1.79
N LEU A 108 -22.61 -2.95 -1.07
CA LEU A 108 -23.94 -2.40 -0.78
C LEU A 108 -23.88 -1.50 0.45
N LEU A 109 -24.41 -0.29 0.36
CA LEU A 109 -24.60 0.57 1.52
C LEU A 109 -25.55 -0.11 2.50
N GLY A 110 -25.12 -0.31 3.74
CA GLY A 110 -25.95 -0.90 4.79
C GLY A 110 -27.19 -0.08 5.13
N GLU A 111 -28.18 -0.72 5.77
CA GLU A 111 -29.40 -0.05 6.26
C GLU A 111 -29.13 1.04 7.30
N ASP A 112 -27.97 0.99 7.96
CA ASP A 112 -27.49 2.00 8.91
C ASP A 112 -26.90 3.24 8.22
N HIS A 113 -26.75 3.20 6.91
CA HIS A 113 -26.17 4.26 6.09
C HIS A 113 -24.76 4.70 6.56
N ILE A 114 -23.97 3.76 7.06
CA ILE A 114 -22.60 4.00 7.52
C ILE A 114 -21.61 3.45 6.50
N ILE A 115 -20.64 4.26 6.12
CA ILE A 115 -19.48 3.86 5.33
C ILE A 115 -18.29 3.73 6.26
N ASP A 116 -17.69 2.54 6.36
CA ASP A 116 -16.41 2.31 7.02
C ASP A 116 -15.27 2.61 6.02
N LEU A 117 -14.50 3.65 6.29
CA LEU A 117 -13.36 4.02 5.46
C LEU A 117 -12.11 3.19 5.72
N SER A 118 -12.05 2.41 6.82
CA SER A 118 -10.83 1.68 7.21
C SER A 118 -10.28 0.79 6.08
N PRO A 119 -11.10 -0.03 5.39
CA PRO A 119 -10.60 -0.86 4.30
C PRO A 119 -10.05 -0.04 3.13
N LEU A 120 -10.71 1.06 2.78
CA LEU A 120 -10.31 1.93 1.67
C LEU A 120 -8.98 2.63 1.98
N LEU A 121 -8.82 3.17 3.20
CA LEU A 121 -7.59 3.83 3.64
C LEU A 121 -6.41 2.86 3.66
N VAL A 122 -6.62 1.63 4.18
CA VAL A 122 -5.59 0.59 4.20
C VAL A 122 -5.23 0.15 2.80
N ALA A 123 -6.20 -0.06 1.92
CA ALA A 123 -5.96 -0.43 0.52
C ALA A 123 -5.16 0.65 -0.22
N ALA A 124 -5.56 1.92 -0.09
CA ALA A 124 -4.88 3.05 -0.69
C ALA A 124 -3.41 3.14 -0.25
N LEU A 125 -3.12 3.02 1.05
CA LEU A 125 -1.75 3.04 1.56
C LEU A 125 -0.95 1.81 1.13
N SER A 126 -1.58 0.63 1.05
CA SER A 126 -0.90 -0.60 0.63
C SER A 126 -0.34 -0.52 -0.79
N LEU A 127 -0.98 0.24 -1.67
CA LEU A 127 -0.51 0.45 -3.04
C LEU A 127 0.72 1.36 -3.11
N GLU A 128 0.89 2.25 -2.13
CA GLU A 128 2.00 3.19 -2.06
C GLU A 128 3.23 2.65 -1.31
N LEU A 129 3.10 1.52 -0.62
CA LEU A 129 4.22 0.92 0.09
C LEU A 129 5.30 0.41 -0.87
N PRO A 130 6.58 0.75 -0.65
CA PRO A 130 7.66 0.24 -1.49
C PRO A 130 7.84 -1.26 -1.31
N HIS A 131 7.98 -1.99 -2.42
CA HIS A 131 8.25 -3.44 -2.39
C HIS A 131 9.65 -3.79 -1.85
N THR A 132 10.59 -2.85 -1.93
CA THR A 132 11.97 -3.00 -1.45
C THR A 132 12.35 -1.74 -0.68
N PRO A 133 12.00 -1.66 0.62
CA PRO A 133 12.26 -0.46 1.40
C PRO A 133 13.76 -0.24 1.61
N LEU A 134 14.23 0.98 1.29
CA LEU A 134 15.60 1.42 1.45
C LEU A 134 15.64 2.69 2.31
N CYS A 135 16.62 2.81 3.20
CA CYS A 135 16.84 4.05 3.96
C CYS A 135 17.41 5.18 3.09
N ASP A 136 18.06 4.81 1.97
CA ASP A 136 18.63 5.70 0.96
C ASP A 136 18.80 4.91 -0.34
N ASP A 137 18.60 5.56 -1.50
CA ASP A 137 18.74 4.92 -2.82
C ASP A 137 20.14 4.33 -3.06
N GLU A 138 21.17 5.00 -2.49
CA GLU A 138 22.56 4.59 -2.56
C GLU A 138 23.01 3.75 -1.36
N CYS A 139 22.07 3.22 -0.56
CA CYS A 139 22.40 2.41 0.59
C CYS A 139 23.32 1.25 0.23
N LYS A 140 24.51 1.21 0.87
CA LYS A 140 25.54 0.18 0.62
C LYS A 140 25.27 -1.13 1.32
N GLY A 141 24.31 -1.15 2.27
CA GLY A 141 23.93 -2.34 3.03
C GLY A 141 24.93 -2.78 4.09
N LEU A 142 24.77 -4.03 4.50
CA LEU A 142 25.69 -4.69 5.44
C LEU A 142 26.74 -5.46 4.65
N CYS A 143 27.96 -5.54 5.21
CA CYS A 143 28.99 -6.41 4.69
C CYS A 143 28.58 -7.88 4.82
N ALA A 144 28.63 -8.65 3.74
CA ALA A 144 28.29 -10.08 3.75
C ALA A 144 29.22 -10.94 4.64
N GLY A 145 30.44 -10.49 4.89
CA GLY A 145 31.42 -11.24 5.68
C GLY A 145 31.35 -10.97 7.19
N CYS A 146 31.22 -9.69 7.61
CA CYS A 146 31.27 -9.32 9.03
C CYS A 146 30.01 -8.64 9.56
N GLY A 147 29.05 -8.30 8.69
CA GLY A 147 27.83 -7.59 9.08
C GLY A 147 28.02 -6.10 9.37
N ALA A 148 29.19 -5.51 9.12
CA ALA A 148 29.42 -4.09 9.30
C ALA A 148 28.51 -3.26 8.36
N ASN A 149 27.95 -2.16 8.87
CA ASN A 149 27.13 -1.26 8.07
C ASN A 149 28.03 -0.38 7.18
N LEU A 150 28.05 -0.68 5.89
CA LEU A 150 28.90 -0.02 4.89
C LEU A 150 28.52 1.45 4.62
N ASN A 151 27.41 1.92 5.16
CA ASN A 151 27.03 3.34 5.08
C ASN A 151 27.78 4.20 6.11
N VAL A 152 28.20 3.58 7.24
CA VAL A 152 28.80 4.28 8.39
C VAL A 152 30.27 3.93 8.62
N GLU A 153 30.68 2.72 8.23
CA GLU A 153 32.05 2.24 8.49
C GLU A 153 32.62 1.45 7.30
N GLU A 154 33.95 1.39 7.22
CA GLU A 154 34.64 0.57 6.24
C GLU A 154 34.78 -0.86 6.76
N CYS A 155 34.47 -1.82 5.88
CA CYS A 155 34.68 -3.23 6.20
C CYS A 155 36.17 -3.56 6.32
N THR A 156 36.56 -4.20 7.43
CA THR A 156 37.93 -4.69 7.69
C THR A 156 38.11 -6.17 7.34
N CYS A 157 37.12 -6.82 6.70
CA CYS A 157 37.27 -8.19 6.23
C CYS A 157 38.41 -8.25 5.21
N GLU A 158 39.35 -9.17 5.40
CA GLU A 158 40.23 -9.57 4.32
C GLU A 158 39.36 -10.17 3.22
N LYS A 159 39.31 -9.49 2.07
CA LYS A 159 38.68 -10.07 0.88
C LYS A 159 39.49 -11.30 0.54
N THR A 160 38.98 -12.48 0.91
CA THR A 160 39.50 -13.73 0.38
C THR A 160 39.21 -13.72 -1.11
N GLU A 161 40.23 -13.38 -1.91
CA GLU A 161 40.19 -13.41 -3.39
C GLU A 161 40.04 -14.86 -3.92
N GLU A 162 39.69 -15.83 -3.05
CA GLU A 162 39.72 -17.25 -3.33
C GLU A 162 38.40 -17.90 -3.75
N GLU A 163 37.31 -17.15 -3.94
CA GLU A 163 36.02 -17.75 -4.36
C GLU A 163 35.57 -17.38 -5.77
N GLU A 164 36.45 -16.79 -6.63
CA GLU A 164 36.07 -16.54 -8.03
C GLU A 164 36.16 -17.78 -8.95
N ASP A 165 36.68 -18.93 -8.50
CA ASP A 165 37.01 -20.08 -9.36
C ASP A 165 36.34 -21.43 -9.03
N GLU A 166 35.38 -21.53 -8.09
CA GLU A 166 34.47 -22.67 -8.15
C GLU A 166 33.37 -22.36 -9.18
N PHE A 167 33.72 -22.63 -10.43
CA PHE A 167 32.81 -22.70 -11.57
C PHE A 167 31.71 -23.73 -11.27
N HIS A 168 30.71 -23.33 -10.51
CA HIS A 168 29.43 -24.03 -10.52
C HIS A 168 28.84 -23.84 -11.89
N PRO A 169 28.72 -24.90 -12.71
CA PRO A 169 28.17 -24.76 -14.05
C PRO A 169 26.79 -24.12 -13.92
N ASN A 170 26.68 -22.88 -14.40
CA ASN A 170 25.42 -22.16 -14.38
C ASN A 170 24.36 -23.07 -15.03
N PRO A 171 23.33 -23.50 -14.27
CA PRO A 171 22.30 -24.41 -14.80
C PRO A 171 21.60 -23.84 -16.04
N PHE A 172 21.65 -22.52 -16.21
CA PHE A 172 21.13 -21.82 -17.39
C PHE A 172 22.09 -21.73 -18.57
N SER A 173 23.32 -22.26 -18.45
CA SER A 173 24.29 -22.26 -19.57
C SER A 173 23.75 -23.00 -20.80
N VAL A 174 22.84 -23.96 -20.61
CA VAL A 174 22.15 -24.70 -21.66
C VAL A 174 21.30 -23.77 -22.56
N LEU A 175 20.75 -22.69 -22.00
CA LEU A 175 19.91 -21.72 -22.73
C LEU A 175 20.70 -20.91 -23.76
N ARG A 176 22.03 -20.86 -23.63
CA ARG A 176 22.92 -20.12 -24.55
C ARG A 176 22.92 -20.70 -25.97
N ASN A 177 22.53 -21.97 -26.11
CA ASN A 177 22.54 -22.70 -27.39
C ASN A 177 21.15 -22.88 -28.00
N ILE A 178 20.09 -22.31 -27.38
CA ILE A 178 18.74 -22.40 -27.93
C ILE A 178 18.65 -21.42 -29.11
N LYS A 179 18.37 -21.95 -30.28
CA LYS A 179 18.02 -21.19 -31.47
C LYS A 179 16.50 -21.16 -31.54
N PHE A 180 15.93 -19.98 -31.52
CA PHE A 180 14.54 -19.77 -31.86
C PHE A 180 14.42 -19.77 -33.38
N GLU A 181 13.67 -20.71 -33.94
CA GLU A 181 13.28 -20.69 -35.36
C GLU A 181 12.14 -19.66 -35.46
N GLU A 182 12.29 -18.68 -36.38
CA GLU A 182 11.23 -17.73 -36.76
C GLU A 182 10.19 -18.39 -37.63
#